data_2af313e01b6563e04f64fb666397e544
#
_entry.id   2af313e01b6563e04f64fb666397e544
#
_cell.length_a   1.000
_cell.length_b   1.000
_cell.length_c   1.000
_cell.angle_alpha   90.00
_cell.angle_beta   90.00
_cell.angle_gamma   90.00
#
_symmetry.space_group_name_H-M   'P 1'
#
loop_
_entity.id
_entity.type
_entity.pdbx_description
1 polymer ?
#
loop_
_entity_poly.entity_id
_entity_poly.type
_entity_poly.pdbx_seq_one_letter_code
_entity_poly.pdbx_strand_id
1 'polypeptide(L)'
;MKLIGIDIGKNKHFFCVMDQQTGEIISQPVSFSNDKEGFDFLVQKIKSYPKDSILIGMEDTGHYHFALLKYLLELQYTVALINPKTTDFNRKMQGGITKNDKLDTINICDVLDTPERKKQYRITKVNSFDLYEQKQLTRHHHNLKEEENVYKNRLQKCIDIVFPEFNKLFNSKYGIVYMNILKMFGSAENIANTDIRTIRKCFEIEGRGNRISLTPERLKEYARSSIGISSSAEVIQIKHLTAQIELIEEQLTEIDKKIEEFSIQNNSPILSIPGISHFSGTSILAELGDISNYSKPSQIIKFAGVAPLHYESSQFNAQHTAITKKGSKYLRKTLYQIILPVIRHNPVFNKYYQLKISQGKGHRCAQGHCVRKLLRIIYHLLKTNQQFDPQLLR
;
A
#
# COMPACT_ATOMS: atom_id res chain seq x y z
N MET A 1 8.66 20.29 -28.21
CA MET A 1 8.13 18.96 -27.82
C MET A 1 6.62 18.99 -27.99
N LYS A 2 5.97 17.88 -28.36
CA LYS A 2 4.52 17.81 -28.48
C LYS A 2 3.96 17.23 -27.17
N LEU A 3 3.04 17.95 -26.56
CA LEU A 3 2.35 17.55 -25.35
C LEU A 3 0.99 16.98 -25.73
N ILE A 4 0.67 15.78 -25.24
CA ILE A 4 -0.59 15.11 -25.51
C ILE A 4 -1.29 14.93 -24.20
N GLY A 5 -2.35 15.68 -23.99
CA GLY A 5 -3.20 15.56 -22.80
C GLY A 5 -4.34 14.60 -23.07
N ILE A 6 -4.47 13.56 -22.23
CA ILE A 6 -5.54 12.57 -22.34
C ILE A 6 -6.41 12.62 -21.10
N ASP A 7 -7.67 12.94 -21.29
CA ASP A 7 -8.70 12.79 -20.26
C ASP A 7 -9.30 11.37 -20.34
N ILE A 8 -9.31 10.69 -19.18
CA ILE A 8 -9.64 9.27 -19.07
C ILE A 8 -11.08 9.08 -18.64
N GLY A 9 -11.89 8.47 -19.50
CA GLY A 9 -13.24 8.04 -19.19
C GLY A 9 -13.42 6.51 -19.23
N LYS A 10 -14.55 6.03 -18.74
CA LYS A 10 -14.84 4.58 -18.67
C LYS A 10 -14.96 3.95 -20.07
N ASN A 11 -15.74 4.55 -20.95
CA ASN A 11 -16.08 3.99 -22.25
C ASN A 11 -15.32 4.69 -23.40
N LYS A 12 -14.96 5.94 -23.21
CA LYS A 12 -14.23 6.76 -24.19
C LYS A 12 -13.29 7.71 -23.47
N HIS A 13 -12.19 8.04 -24.14
CA HIS A 13 -11.21 9.01 -23.75
C HIS A 13 -11.26 10.21 -24.69
N PHE A 14 -10.70 11.34 -24.25
CA PHE A 14 -10.45 12.49 -25.11
C PHE A 14 -8.96 12.79 -25.11
N PHE A 15 -8.43 13.29 -26.23
CA PHE A 15 -7.06 13.80 -26.29
C PHE A 15 -6.98 15.07 -27.12
N CYS A 16 -6.01 15.91 -26.80
CA CYS A 16 -5.57 17.02 -27.64
C CYS A 16 -4.04 16.99 -27.78
N VAL A 17 -3.54 17.71 -28.76
CA VAL A 17 -2.10 17.87 -29.00
C VAL A 17 -1.77 19.36 -28.92
N MET A 18 -0.80 19.73 -28.07
CA MET A 18 -0.29 21.09 -27.90
C MET A 18 1.19 21.15 -28.28
N ASP A 19 1.61 22.22 -28.91
CA ASP A 19 3.02 22.53 -29.08
C ASP A 19 3.58 23.21 -27.83
N GLN A 20 4.59 22.59 -27.21
CA GLN A 20 5.21 23.14 -26.01
C GLN A 20 5.93 24.49 -26.25
N GLN A 21 6.42 24.74 -27.44
CA GLN A 21 7.19 25.97 -27.73
C GLN A 21 6.27 27.18 -27.89
N THR A 22 5.17 26.99 -28.62
CA THR A 22 4.21 28.08 -28.91
C THR A 22 3.04 28.14 -27.95
N GLY A 23 2.75 27.07 -27.24
CA GLY A 23 1.53 26.90 -26.41
C GLY A 23 0.25 26.71 -27.26
N GLU A 24 0.39 26.56 -28.60
CA GLU A 24 -0.76 26.43 -29.48
C GLU A 24 -1.31 25.00 -29.50
N ILE A 25 -2.62 24.87 -29.59
CA ILE A 25 -3.31 23.60 -29.76
C ILE A 25 -3.29 23.22 -31.22
N ILE A 26 -2.45 22.22 -31.56
CA ILE A 26 -2.30 21.71 -32.92
C ILE A 26 -3.49 20.84 -33.34
N SER A 27 -3.96 19.98 -32.43
CA SER A 27 -5.16 19.16 -32.61
C SER A 27 -6.17 19.49 -31.54
N GLN A 28 -7.36 19.92 -31.97
CA GLN A 28 -8.49 20.13 -31.07
C GLN A 28 -8.89 18.80 -30.37
N PRO A 29 -9.53 18.87 -29.19
CA PRO A 29 -9.93 17.69 -28.47
C PRO A 29 -10.79 16.72 -29.28
N VAL A 30 -10.29 15.48 -29.44
CA VAL A 30 -10.93 14.40 -30.19
C VAL A 30 -11.19 13.24 -29.25
N SER A 31 -12.37 12.59 -29.37
CA SER A 31 -12.67 11.40 -28.58
C SER A 31 -12.24 10.13 -29.28
N PHE A 32 -11.88 9.11 -28.49
CA PHE A 32 -11.62 7.75 -28.95
C PHE A 32 -12.13 6.73 -27.92
N SER A 33 -12.46 5.52 -28.39
CA SER A 33 -13.01 4.45 -27.54
C SER A 33 -11.96 3.86 -26.62
N ASN A 34 -12.40 3.31 -25.48
CA ASN A 34 -11.53 2.59 -24.54
C ASN A 34 -11.42 1.11 -24.95
N ASP A 35 -10.88 0.88 -26.13
CA ASP A 35 -10.64 -0.42 -26.74
C ASP A 35 -9.43 -0.33 -27.70
N LYS A 36 -9.08 -1.46 -28.32
CA LYS A 36 -7.93 -1.52 -29.22
C LYS A 36 -8.07 -0.60 -30.41
N GLU A 37 -9.24 -0.50 -31.01
CA GLU A 37 -9.48 0.36 -32.19
C GLU A 37 -9.27 1.83 -31.86
N GLY A 38 -9.76 2.27 -30.67
CA GLY A 38 -9.54 3.62 -30.20
C GLY A 38 -8.06 3.90 -29.86
N PHE A 39 -7.35 2.92 -29.30
CA PHE A 39 -5.92 3.07 -29.02
C PHE A 39 -5.09 3.15 -30.30
N ASP A 40 -5.41 2.31 -31.29
CA ASP A 40 -4.78 2.36 -32.63
C ASP A 40 -5.06 3.71 -33.30
N PHE A 41 -6.30 4.23 -33.20
CA PHE A 41 -6.65 5.55 -33.71
C PHE A 41 -5.82 6.67 -33.06
N LEU A 42 -5.66 6.68 -31.74
CA LEU A 42 -4.80 7.62 -31.05
C LEU A 42 -3.37 7.58 -31.59
N VAL A 43 -2.79 6.35 -31.64
CA VAL A 43 -1.41 6.15 -32.13
C VAL A 43 -1.27 6.62 -33.59
N GLN A 44 -2.26 6.33 -34.44
CA GLN A 44 -2.25 6.78 -35.83
C GLN A 44 -2.21 8.32 -35.94
N LYS A 45 -2.90 9.03 -35.05
CA LYS A 45 -2.91 10.50 -35.04
C LYS A 45 -1.59 11.11 -34.57
N ILE A 46 -0.87 10.44 -33.66
CA ILE A 46 0.36 10.96 -33.07
C ILE A 46 1.65 10.44 -33.75
N LYS A 47 1.55 9.38 -34.57
CA LYS A 47 2.72 8.74 -35.22
C LYS A 47 3.53 9.66 -36.16
N SER A 48 2.95 10.77 -36.62
CA SER A 48 3.61 11.76 -37.45
C SER A 48 4.72 12.53 -36.71
N TYR A 49 4.70 12.50 -35.38
CA TYR A 49 5.72 13.15 -34.55
C TYR A 49 6.77 12.11 -34.10
N PRO A 50 8.06 12.48 -34.04
CA PRO A 50 9.09 11.60 -33.45
C PRO A 50 8.76 11.25 -32.00
N LYS A 51 8.87 9.97 -31.62
CA LYS A 51 8.51 9.50 -30.27
C LYS A 51 9.25 10.25 -29.16
N ASP A 52 10.53 10.55 -29.36
CA ASP A 52 11.37 11.31 -28.41
C ASP A 52 10.91 12.76 -28.22
N SER A 53 10.11 13.28 -29.18
CA SER A 53 9.53 14.61 -29.10
C SER A 53 8.12 14.66 -28.52
N ILE A 54 7.59 13.53 -28.06
CA ILE A 54 6.24 13.39 -27.50
C ILE A 54 6.31 13.17 -26.00
N LEU A 55 5.49 13.86 -25.25
CA LEU A 55 5.15 13.56 -23.86
C LEU A 55 3.64 13.41 -23.72
N ILE A 56 3.19 12.24 -23.33
CA ILE A 56 1.76 11.94 -23.13
C ILE A 56 1.44 12.07 -21.63
N GLY A 57 0.42 12.85 -21.30
CA GLY A 57 -0.06 12.97 -19.92
C GLY A 57 -1.48 12.45 -19.76
N MET A 58 -1.74 11.79 -18.65
CA MET A 58 -3.07 11.35 -18.25
C MET A 58 -3.24 11.44 -16.73
N GLU A 59 -4.47 11.61 -16.27
CA GLU A 59 -4.73 11.61 -14.84
C GLU A 59 -4.64 10.21 -14.23
N ASP A 60 -4.00 10.10 -13.05
CA ASP A 60 -3.98 8.88 -12.20
C ASP A 60 -5.32 8.80 -11.43
N THR A 61 -6.43 8.68 -12.16
CA THR A 61 -7.79 8.54 -11.63
C THR A 61 -8.34 7.14 -11.84
N GLY A 62 -8.72 6.46 -10.76
CA GLY A 62 -9.32 5.13 -10.83
C GLY A 62 -8.43 4.10 -11.53
N HIS A 63 -9.03 3.30 -12.45
CA HIS A 63 -8.35 2.20 -13.12
C HIS A 63 -8.48 2.20 -14.66
N TYR A 64 -9.27 3.11 -15.21
CA TYR A 64 -9.55 3.10 -16.65
C TYR A 64 -8.37 3.47 -17.55
N HIS A 65 -7.33 4.09 -16.99
CA HIS A 65 -6.11 4.45 -17.73
C HIS A 65 -5.13 3.30 -17.90
N PHE A 66 -5.24 2.20 -17.16
CA PHE A 66 -4.21 1.16 -17.15
C PHE A 66 -4.02 0.44 -18.47
N ALA A 67 -5.09 0.11 -19.17
CA ALA A 67 -4.99 -0.56 -20.46
C ALA A 67 -4.28 0.33 -21.49
N LEU A 68 -4.67 1.60 -21.57
CA LEU A 68 -4.03 2.57 -22.45
C LEU A 68 -2.56 2.85 -22.06
N LEU A 69 -2.29 2.97 -20.74
CA LEU A 69 -0.93 3.14 -20.23
C LEU A 69 -0.02 2.00 -20.69
N LYS A 70 -0.45 0.74 -20.46
CA LYS A 70 0.30 -0.44 -20.88
C LYS A 70 0.55 -0.44 -22.37
N TYR A 71 -0.50 -0.21 -23.17
CA TYR A 71 -0.41 -0.16 -24.62
C TYR A 71 0.59 0.89 -25.13
N LEU A 72 0.58 2.10 -24.56
CA LEU A 72 1.50 3.16 -24.93
C LEU A 72 2.97 2.86 -24.52
N LEU A 73 3.15 2.25 -23.34
CA LEU A 73 4.49 1.85 -22.87
C LEU A 73 5.09 0.72 -23.71
N GLU A 74 4.28 -0.27 -24.13
CA GLU A 74 4.72 -1.33 -25.06
C GLU A 74 5.16 -0.76 -26.42
N LEU A 75 4.53 0.32 -26.84
CA LEU A 75 4.94 1.08 -28.04
C LEU A 75 6.10 2.08 -27.77
N GLN A 76 6.68 2.07 -26.56
CA GLN A 76 7.82 2.90 -26.18
C GLN A 76 7.54 4.42 -26.18
N TYR A 77 6.30 4.85 -25.93
CA TYR A 77 5.98 6.25 -25.67
C TYR A 77 6.32 6.64 -24.24
N THR A 78 6.77 7.88 -24.06
CA THR A 78 6.95 8.46 -22.72
C THR A 78 5.60 8.92 -22.17
N VAL A 79 5.16 8.31 -21.08
CA VAL A 79 3.88 8.63 -20.44
C VAL A 79 4.12 9.24 -19.05
N ALA A 80 3.36 10.27 -18.74
CA ALA A 80 3.35 10.94 -17.45
C ALA A 80 1.97 10.78 -16.77
N LEU A 81 1.95 10.24 -15.56
CA LEU A 81 0.76 10.21 -14.71
C LEU A 81 0.70 11.47 -13.86
N ILE A 82 -0.45 12.13 -13.86
CA ILE A 82 -0.69 13.39 -13.18
C ILE A 82 -1.66 13.15 -12.02
N ASN A 83 -1.30 13.63 -10.84
CA ASN A 83 -2.22 13.54 -9.70
C ASN A 83 -3.45 14.41 -9.94
N PRO A 84 -4.69 13.92 -9.79
CA PRO A 84 -5.93 14.66 -10.04
C PRO A 84 -6.05 15.99 -9.28
N LYS A 85 -5.41 16.08 -8.10
CA LYS A 85 -5.35 17.35 -7.36
C LYS A 85 -4.51 18.40 -8.06
N THR A 86 -3.59 18.00 -8.93
CA THR A 86 -2.76 18.93 -9.70
C THR A 86 -3.55 19.55 -10.83
N THR A 87 -4.31 18.76 -11.55
CA THR A 87 -5.19 19.24 -12.64
C THR A 87 -6.34 20.09 -12.08
N ASP A 88 -6.97 19.65 -10.98
CA ASP A 88 -8.00 20.46 -10.30
C ASP A 88 -7.46 21.81 -9.78
N PHE A 89 -6.25 21.80 -9.21
CA PHE A 89 -5.61 23.03 -8.77
C PHE A 89 -5.27 23.95 -9.95
N ASN A 90 -4.74 23.42 -11.06
CA ASN A 90 -4.42 24.21 -12.25
C ASN A 90 -5.69 24.85 -12.84
N ARG A 91 -6.78 24.08 -12.97
CA ARG A 91 -8.08 24.59 -13.45
C ARG A 91 -8.61 25.71 -12.57
N LYS A 92 -8.56 25.58 -11.24
CA LYS A 92 -8.99 26.62 -10.31
C LYS A 92 -8.14 27.88 -10.39
N MET A 93 -6.84 27.76 -10.63
CA MET A 93 -5.96 28.92 -10.84
C MET A 93 -6.27 29.69 -12.12
N GLN A 94 -6.77 29.01 -13.15
CA GLN A 94 -7.19 29.64 -14.41
C GLN A 94 -8.60 30.24 -14.34
N GLY A 95 -9.25 30.25 -13.17
CA GLY A 95 -10.60 30.77 -12.98
C GLY A 95 -11.70 29.87 -13.56
N GLY A 96 -11.34 28.65 -14.00
CA GLY A 96 -12.28 27.71 -14.62
C GLY A 96 -13.21 27.06 -13.60
N ILE A 97 -14.50 27.35 -13.69
CA ILE A 97 -15.56 26.68 -12.90
C ILE A 97 -16.15 25.51 -13.70
N THR A 98 -16.07 25.57 -15.03
CA THR A 98 -16.67 24.59 -15.94
C THR A 98 -15.79 23.35 -16.06
N LYS A 99 -16.35 22.18 -15.79
CA LYS A 99 -15.74 20.88 -16.05
C LYS A 99 -16.29 20.32 -17.35
N ASN A 100 -15.39 20.02 -18.31
CA ASN A 100 -15.73 19.41 -19.59
C ASN A 100 -14.53 18.59 -20.06
N ASP A 101 -14.76 17.35 -20.47
CA ASP A 101 -13.74 16.39 -20.93
C ASP A 101 -12.79 16.98 -21.99
N LYS A 102 -13.27 17.87 -22.86
CA LYS A 102 -12.45 18.58 -23.85
C LYS A 102 -11.51 19.59 -23.21
N LEU A 103 -11.99 20.37 -22.24
CA LEU A 103 -11.17 21.35 -21.53
C LEU A 103 -10.19 20.68 -20.57
N ASP A 104 -10.55 19.53 -20.03
CA ASP A 104 -9.68 18.76 -19.15
C ASP A 104 -8.46 18.23 -19.91
N THR A 105 -8.57 17.90 -21.23
CA THR A 105 -7.39 17.53 -22.04
C THR A 105 -6.41 18.69 -22.19
N ILE A 106 -6.90 19.90 -22.42
CA ILE A 106 -6.08 21.11 -22.53
C ILE A 106 -5.40 21.42 -21.20
N ASN A 107 -6.16 21.34 -20.11
CA ASN A 107 -5.63 21.53 -18.76
C ASN A 107 -4.51 20.52 -18.41
N ILE A 108 -4.62 19.28 -18.90
CA ILE A 108 -3.55 18.28 -18.77
C ILE A 108 -2.29 18.72 -19.53
N CYS A 109 -2.41 19.23 -20.76
CA CYS A 109 -1.29 19.79 -21.52
C CYS A 109 -0.64 20.96 -20.78
N ASP A 110 -1.42 21.89 -20.24
CA ASP A 110 -0.90 23.02 -19.47
C ASP A 110 -0.11 22.58 -18.24
N VAL A 111 -0.59 21.52 -17.55
CA VAL A 111 0.13 20.92 -16.42
C VAL A 111 1.46 20.31 -16.88
N LEU A 112 1.49 19.64 -18.04
CA LEU A 112 2.71 19.04 -18.60
C LEU A 112 3.73 20.12 -19.02
N ASP A 113 3.29 21.26 -19.52
CA ASP A 113 4.16 22.35 -19.97
C ASP A 113 4.91 23.04 -18.82
N THR A 114 4.37 23.03 -17.61
CA THR A 114 4.92 23.82 -16.50
C THR A 114 5.34 23.03 -15.24
N PRO A 115 5.82 21.77 -15.33
CA PRO A 115 6.07 20.93 -14.16
C PRO A 115 7.20 21.44 -13.27
N GLU A 116 8.25 22.02 -13.86
CA GLU A 116 9.44 22.45 -13.12
C GLU A 116 9.24 23.81 -12.43
N ARG A 117 8.43 24.68 -12.99
CA ARG A 117 8.16 26.01 -12.45
C ARG A 117 7.20 25.97 -11.25
N LYS A 118 6.28 24.99 -11.20
CA LYS A 118 5.29 24.85 -10.14
C LYS A 118 5.62 23.63 -9.27
N LYS A 119 6.42 23.81 -8.20
CA LYS A 119 6.84 22.76 -7.25
C LYS A 119 5.68 21.95 -6.61
N GLN A 120 4.46 22.41 -6.72
CA GLN A 120 3.25 21.74 -6.23
C GLN A 120 2.69 20.70 -7.22
N TYR A 121 3.09 20.73 -8.48
CA TYR A 121 2.63 19.76 -9.47
C TYR A 121 3.27 18.39 -9.22
N ARG A 122 2.44 17.36 -9.26
CA ARG A 122 2.85 15.96 -9.09
C ARG A 122 2.64 15.24 -10.39
N ILE A 123 3.71 15.13 -11.13
CA ILE A 123 3.80 14.41 -12.40
C ILE A 123 4.80 13.29 -12.19
N THR A 124 4.42 12.05 -12.52
CA THR A 124 5.29 10.87 -12.44
C THR A 124 5.45 10.27 -13.82
N LYS A 125 6.63 10.37 -14.39
CA LYS A 125 6.97 9.66 -15.64
C LYS A 125 6.99 8.17 -15.37
N VAL A 126 6.32 7.40 -16.21
CA VAL A 126 6.24 5.93 -16.13
C VAL A 126 7.00 5.37 -17.30
N ASN A 127 8.04 4.58 -17.02
CA ASN A 127 8.92 4.00 -18.03
C ASN A 127 8.66 2.50 -18.23
N SER A 128 8.03 1.84 -17.26
CA SER A 128 7.71 0.41 -17.29
C SER A 128 6.41 0.12 -16.55
N PHE A 129 5.73 -0.93 -16.98
CA PHE A 129 4.51 -1.44 -16.33
C PHE A 129 4.81 -2.45 -15.22
N ASP A 130 6.06 -2.93 -15.10
CA ASP A 130 6.42 -4.02 -14.19
C ASP A 130 6.12 -3.74 -12.72
N LEU A 131 6.36 -2.51 -12.27
CA LEU A 131 6.06 -2.10 -10.89
C LEU A 131 4.55 -1.97 -10.61
N TYR A 132 3.72 -1.92 -11.66
CA TYR A 132 2.28 -1.85 -11.48
C TYR A 132 1.72 -3.13 -10.85
N GLU A 133 2.07 -4.30 -11.38
CA GLU A 133 1.61 -5.60 -10.87
C GLU A 133 2.03 -5.78 -9.41
N GLN A 134 3.30 -5.48 -9.10
CA GLN A 134 3.82 -5.52 -7.74
C GLN A 134 3.06 -4.58 -6.80
N LYS A 135 2.71 -3.38 -7.28
CA LYS A 135 1.93 -2.40 -6.52
C LYS A 135 0.50 -2.90 -6.24
N GLN A 136 -0.15 -3.54 -7.21
CA GLN A 136 -1.48 -4.09 -7.01
C GLN A 136 -1.46 -5.25 -6.01
N LEU A 137 -0.50 -6.18 -6.13
CA LEU A 137 -0.37 -7.30 -5.20
C LEU A 137 -0.07 -6.87 -3.77
N THR A 138 0.89 -5.95 -3.58
CA THR A 138 1.22 -5.46 -2.24
C THR A 138 0.06 -4.68 -1.60
N ARG A 139 -0.71 -3.94 -2.38
CA ARG A 139 -1.92 -3.26 -1.91
C ARG A 139 -3.04 -4.24 -1.57
N HIS A 140 -3.22 -5.27 -2.40
CA HIS A 140 -4.19 -6.32 -2.13
C HIS A 140 -3.85 -7.08 -0.85
N HIS A 141 -2.57 -7.45 -0.65
CA HIS A 141 -2.10 -8.01 0.61
C HIS A 141 -2.44 -7.12 1.82
N HIS A 142 -2.19 -5.80 1.71
CA HIS A 142 -2.56 -4.86 2.78
C HIS A 142 -4.06 -4.84 3.08
N ASN A 143 -4.91 -4.92 2.04
CA ASN A 143 -6.36 -4.92 2.19
C ASN A 143 -6.83 -6.22 2.85
N LEU A 144 -6.33 -7.39 2.40
CA LEU A 144 -6.64 -8.68 3.02
C LEU A 144 -6.23 -8.73 4.50
N LYS A 145 -5.07 -8.15 4.87
CA LYS A 145 -4.68 -8.03 6.28
C LYS A 145 -5.60 -7.11 7.10
N GLU A 146 -6.19 -6.09 6.50
CA GLU A 146 -7.19 -5.26 7.16
C GLU A 146 -8.52 -6.02 7.34
N GLU A 147 -8.97 -6.75 6.33
CA GLU A 147 -10.16 -7.61 6.37
C GLU A 147 -10.01 -8.74 7.40
N GLU A 148 -8.86 -9.42 7.42
CA GLU A 148 -8.52 -10.42 8.42
C GLU A 148 -8.69 -9.89 9.85
N ASN A 149 -8.18 -8.67 10.12
CA ASN A 149 -8.34 -8.04 11.43
C ASN A 149 -9.81 -7.73 11.76
N VAL A 150 -10.61 -7.33 10.77
CA VAL A 150 -12.06 -7.11 10.97
C VAL A 150 -12.75 -8.41 11.33
N TYR A 151 -12.46 -9.51 10.63
CA TYR A 151 -13.05 -10.82 10.93
C TYR A 151 -12.58 -11.37 12.29
N LYS A 152 -11.29 -11.22 12.62
CA LYS A 152 -10.76 -11.58 13.95
C LYS A 152 -11.45 -10.82 15.08
N ASN A 153 -11.72 -9.52 14.91
CA ASN A 153 -12.46 -8.73 15.90
C ASN A 153 -13.93 -9.19 16.05
N ARG A 154 -14.59 -9.51 14.93
CA ARG A 154 -15.96 -10.05 14.96
C ARG A 154 -16.00 -11.43 15.62
N LEU A 155 -15.04 -12.30 15.29
CA LEU A 155 -14.90 -13.62 15.90
C LEU A 155 -14.70 -13.52 17.41
N GLN A 156 -13.84 -12.58 17.84
CA GLN A 156 -13.62 -12.34 19.27
C GLN A 156 -14.91 -11.97 19.99
N LYS A 157 -15.74 -11.10 19.40
CA LYS A 157 -17.04 -10.72 19.97
C LYS A 157 -17.95 -11.95 20.17
N CYS A 158 -18.02 -12.84 19.19
CA CYS A 158 -18.85 -14.06 19.31
C CYS A 158 -18.29 -15.00 20.39
N ILE A 159 -16.96 -15.17 20.47
CA ILE A 159 -16.32 -16.00 21.50
C ILE A 159 -16.62 -15.46 22.90
N ASP A 160 -16.54 -14.16 23.09
CA ASP A 160 -16.81 -13.52 24.40
C ASP A 160 -18.26 -13.74 24.89
N ILE A 161 -19.18 -14.03 23.96
CA ILE A 161 -20.57 -14.37 24.26
C ILE A 161 -20.74 -15.86 24.62
N VAL A 162 -20.19 -16.75 23.77
CA VAL A 162 -20.48 -18.21 23.88
C VAL A 162 -19.45 -18.97 24.69
N PHE A 163 -18.26 -18.44 24.92
CA PHE A 163 -17.19 -19.04 25.72
C PHE A 163 -16.17 -17.98 26.18
N PRO A 164 -16.51 -17.09 27.15
CA PRO A 164 -15.65 -15.98 27.59
C PRO A 164 -14.27 -16.41 28.08
N GLU A 165 -14.14 -17.60 28.64
CA GLU A 165 -12.91 -18.14 29.22
C GLU A 165 -11.95 -18.66 28.11
N PHE A 166 -12.45 -18.92 26.90
CA PHE A 166 -11.73 -19.61 25.83
C PHE A 166 -10.35 -19.01 25.54
N ASN A 167 -10.27 -17.70 25.43
CA ASN A 167 -9.00 -17.01 25.11
C ASN A 167 -7.92 -17.18 26.20
N LYS A 168 -8.30 -17.45 27.44
CA LYS A 168 -7.36 -17.64 28.55
C LYS A 168 -6.71 -19.01 28.52
N LEU A 169 -7.25 -19.94 27.72
CA LEU A 169 -6.76 -21.31 27.62
C LEU A 169 -5.56 -21.42 26.67
N PHE A 170 -5.27 -20.39 25.90
CA PHE A 170 -4.22 -20.40 24.85
C PHE A 170 -3.18 -19.32 25.07
N ASN A 171 -1.92 -19.66 24.90
CA ASN A 171 -0.82 -18.70 24.90
C ASN A 171 -0.83 -17.82 23.64
N SER A 172 -1.34 -18.35 22.52
CA SER A 172 -1.47 -17.64 21.24
C SER A 172 -2.84 -17.89 20.65
N LYS A 173 -3.53 -16.83 20.24
CA LYS A 173 -4.82 -16.90 19.55
C LYS A 173 -4.63 -17.23 18.07
N TYR A 174 -5.67 -17.78 17.46
CA TYR A 174 -5.74 -18.07 16.02
C TYR A 174 -4.73 -19.13 15.53
N GLY A 175 -4.15 -19.94 16.44
CA GLY A 175 -3.38 -21.10 16.06
C GLY A 175 -4.27 -22.27 15.60
N ILE A 176 -3.68 -23.30 14.99
CA ILE A 176 -4.39 -24.43 14.36
C ILE A 176 -5.42 -25.06 15.31
N VAL A 177 -5.01 -25.46 16.52
CA VAL A 177 -5.94 -26.07 17.50
C VAL A 177 -7.04 -25.10 17.94
N TYR A 178 -6.70 -23.82 18.14
CA TYR A 178 -7.66 -22.78 18.47
C TYR A 178 -8.76 -22.68 17.40
N MET A 179 -8.38 -22.63 16.14
CA MET A 179 -9.31 -22.53 15.01
C MET A 179 -10.09 -23.82 14.80
N ASN A 180 -9.46 -25.00 14.93
CA ASN A 180 -10.14 -26.30 14.83
C ASN A 180 -11.26 -26.44 15.84
N ILE A 181 -11.03 -26.06 17.11
CA ILE A 181 -12.04 -26.11 18.15
C ILE A 181 -13.23 -25.20 17.85
N LEU A 182 -12.96 -23.96 17.43
CA LEU A 182 -14.02 -23.01 17.10
C LEU A 182 -14.83 -23.47 15.88
N LYS A 183 -14.16 -23.97 14.85
CA LYS A 183 -14.79 -24.47 13.62
C LYS A 183 -15.67 -25.70 13.90
N MET A 184 -15.19 -26.60 14.76
CA MET A 184 -15.92 -27.84 15.06
C MET A 184 -17.09 -27.62 16.02
N PHE A 185 -16.89 -26.86 17.07
CA PHE A 185 -17.88 -26.76 18.17
C PHE A 185 -18.57 -25.40 18.26
N GLY A 186 -17.84 -24.32 18.12
CA GLY A 186 -18.36 -22.95 18.13
C GLY A 186 -18.85 -22.43 19.50
N SER A 187 -19.06 -23.28 20.52
CA SER A 187 -19.51 -22.85 21.85
C SER A 187 -19.02 -23.77 22.97
N ALA A 188 -19.04 -23.26 24.23
CA ALA A 188 -18.73 -24.04 25.43
C ALA A 188 -19.71 -25.19 25.60
N GLU A 189 -21.00 -24.96 25.39
CA GLU A 189 -22.03 -25.99 25.52
C GLU A 189 -21.81 -27.18 24.58
N ASN A 190 -21.49 -26.90 23.30
CA ASN A 190 -21.21 -27.96 22.34
C ASN A 190 -19.98 -28.78 22.73
N ILE A 191 -18.92 -28.15 23.27
CA ILE A 191 -17.74 -28.85 23.78
C ILE A 191 -18.08 -29.69 24.99
N ALA A 192 -18.83 -29.15 25.95
CA ALA A 192 -19.23 -29.85 27.19
C ALA A 192 -20.03 -31.13 26.88
N ASN A 193 -20.92 -31.08 25.89
CA ASN A 193 -21.81 -32.18 25.49
C ASN A 193 -21.15 -33.19 24.52
N THR A 194 -19.97 -32.89 24.00
CA THR A 194 -19.27 -33.75 23.03
C THR A 194 -18.39 -34.80 23.72
N ASP A 195 -18.26 -35.98 23.09
CA ASP A 195 -17.36 -37.02 23.55
C ASP A 195 -15.90 -36.56 23.49
N ILE A 196 -15.11 -36.99 24.47
CA ILE A 196 -13.69 -36.59 24.57
C ILE A 196 -12.83 -37.03 23.38
N ARG A 197 -13.18 -38.15 22.74
CA ARG A 197 -12.47 -38.66 21.57
C ARG A 197 -12.65 -37.68 20.39
N THR A 198 -13.82 -37.10 20.24
CA THR A 198 -14.08 -36.09 19.18
C THR A 198 -13.32 -34.80 19.46
N ILE A 199 -13.28 -34.35 20.73
CA ILE A 199 -12.50 -33.16 21.12
C ILE A 199 -11.00 -33.39 20.82
N ARG A 200 -10.50 -34.61 21.06
CA ARG A 200 -9.09 -34.95 20.84
C ARG A 200 -8.66 -34.77 19.39
N LYS A 201 -9.53 -34.99 18.41
CA LYS A 201 -9.27 -34.76 16.97
C LYS A 201 -8.84 -33.33 16.65
N CYS A 202 -9.31 -32.33 17.41
CA CYS A 202 -8.90 -30.94 17.21
C CYS A 202 -7.42 -30.67 17.56
N PHE A 203 -6.82 -31.56 18.37
CA PHE A 203 -5.44 -31.47 18.83
C PHE A 203 -4.46 -32.29 17.98
N GLU A 204 -4.99 -33.09 17.05
CA GLU A 204 -4.17 -33.85 16.08
C GLU A 204 -3.69 -32.88 15.01
N ILE A 205 -2.37 -32.58 15.04
CA ILE A 205 -1.72 -31.68 14.06
C ILE A 205 -0.68 -32.49 13.32
N GLU A 206 -0.72 -32.48 12.00
CA GLU A 206 0.33 -33.05 11.18
C GLU A 206 1.61 -32.18 11.26
N GLY A 207 2.75 -32.81 11.57
CA GLY A 207 4.05 -32.14 11.66
C GLY A 207 4.55 -31.90 13.07
N ARG A 208 5.51 -31.00 13.25
CA ARG A 208 6.10 -30.66 14.57
C ARG A 208 5.05 -29.97 15.45
N GLY A 209 4.55 -30.73 16.44
CA GLY A 209 3.53 -30.24 17.34
C GLY A 209 3.91 -28.94 18.05
N ASN A 210 3.05 -27.95 17.97
CA ASN A 210 3.10 -26.81 18.90
C ASN A 210 2.93 -27.35 20.32
N ARG A 211 3.78 -26.91 21.24
CA ARG A 211 3.65 -27.23 22.68
C ARG A 211 2.44 -26.48 23.23
N ILE A 212 1.25 -27.08 23.04
CA ILE A 212 0.01 -26.57 23.63
C ILE A 212 -0.10 -27.14 25.02
N SER A 213 -0.15 -26.29 26.02
CA SER A 213 -0.33 -26.69 27.43
C SER A 213 -1.76 -27.13 27.76
N LEU A 214 -2.70 -26.84 26.86
CA LEU A 214 -4.10 -27.22 26.98
C LEU A 214 -4.31 -28.68 26.55
N THR A 215 -4.97 -29.49 27.36
CA THR A 215 -5.41 -30.87 27.04
C THR A 215 -6.89 -30.89 26.69
N PRO A 216 -7.37 -31.92 25.94
CA PRO A 216 -8.78 -32.11 25.65
C PRO A 216 -9.66 -32.20 26.91
N GLU A 217 -9.17 -32.88 27.94
CA GLU A 217 -9.84 -33.08 29.22
C GLU A 217 -10.04 -31.71 29.92
N ARG A 218 -8.98 -30.93 29.98
CA ARG A 218 -9.00 -29.57 30.57
C ARG A 218 -9.89 -28.62 29.80
N LEU A 219 -9.87 -28.68 28.46
CA LEU A 219 -10.81 -27.89 27.64
C LEU A 219 -12.27 -28.23 27.97
N LYS A 220 -12.61 -29.52 28.12
CA LYS A 220 -13.96 -29.98 28.43
C LYS A 220 -14.38 -29.56 29.84
N GLU A 221 -13.46 -29.54 30.79
CA GLU A 221 -13.71 -29.05 32.16
C GLU A 221 -14.07 -27.57 32.18
N TYR A 222 -13.27 -26.73 31.52
CA TYR A 222 -13.57 -25.30 31.36
C TYR A 222 -14.89 -25.05 30.62
N ALA A 223 -15.17 -25.84 29.59
CA ALA A 223 -16.44 -25.74 28.88
C ALA A 223 -17.67 -26.03 29.75
N ARG A 224 -17.56 -27.01 30.66
CA ARG A 224 -18.64 -27.34 31.61
C ARG A 224 -18.87 -26.25 32.67
N SER A 225 -17.84 -25.51 33.04
CA SER A 225 -17.90 -24.44 34.05
C SER A 225 -18.02 -23.04 33.42
N SER A 226 -18.17 -22.95 32.10
CA SER A 226 -18.26 -21.66 31.40
C SER A 226 -19.55 -20.91 31.73
N ILE A 227 -19.44 -19.59 31.86
CA ILE A 227 -20.58 -18.67 31.97
C ILE A 227 -21.12 -18.22 30.59
N GLY A 228 -20.60 -18.80 29.50
CA GLY A 228 -21.02 -18.47 28.15
C GLY A 228 -22.49 -18.77 27.89
N ILE A 229 -23.12 -17.97 27.04
CA ILE A 229 -24.52 -18.11 26.66
C ILE A 229 -24.63 -19.10 25.50
N SER A 230 -25.55 -20.05 25.59
CA SER A 230 -25.87 -20.91 24.45
C SER A 230 -26.63 -20.11 23.40
N SER A 231 -26.05 -19.96 22.19
CA SER A 231 -26.64 -19.24 21.07
C SER A 231 -26.26 -19.87 19.75
N SER A 232 -27.25 -20.36 19.02
CA SER A 232 -27.05 -20.92 17.67
C SER A 232 -26.62 -19.87 16.68
N ALA A 233 -26.98 -18.61 16.84
CA ALA A 233 -26.62 -17.51 15.95
C ALA A 233 -25.11 -17.23 16.00
N GLU A 234 -24.52 -17.12 17.21
CA GLU A 234 -23.08 -16.93 17.36
C GLU A 234 -22.29 -18.15 16.92
N VAL A 235 -22.78 -19.37 17.13
CA VAL A 235 -22.14 -20.61 16.64
C VAL A 235 -22.05 -20.60 15.11
N ILE A 236 -23.12 -20.20 14.40
CA ILE A 236 -23.12 -20.08 12.94
C ILE A 236 -22.13 -18.99 12.51
N GLN A 237 -22.14 -17.82 13.17
CA GLN A 237 -21.21 -16.73 12.87
C GLN A 237 -19.75 -17.17 13.07
N ILE A 238 -19.44 -17.88 14.17
CA ILE A 238 -18.09 -18.40 14.44
C ILE A 238 -17.62 -19.31 13.30
N LYS A 239 -18.45 -20.24 12.86
CA LYS A 239 -18.13 -21.14 11.73
C LYS A 239 -17.85 -20.37 10.44
N HIS A 240 -18.66 -19.35 10.11
CA HIS A 240 -18.46 -18.53 8.93
C HIS A 240 -17.19 -17.68 9.05
N LEU A 241 -16.97 -17.04 10.20
CA LEU A 241 -15.81 -16.17 10.43
C LEU A 241 -14.50 -16.95 10.43
N THR A 242 -14.47 -18.16 11.00
CA THR A 242 -13.28 -19.03 10.95
C THR A 242 -12.96 -19.45 9.52
N ALA A 243 -13.96 -19.83 8.72
CA ALA A 243 -13.75 -20.17 7.30
C ALA A 243 -13.23 -18.97 6.48
N GLN A 244 -13.75 -17.77 6.74
CA GLN A 244 -13.28 -16.55 6.07
C GLN A 244 -11.83 -16.19 6.44
N ILE A 245 -11.44 -16.36 7.70
CA ILE A 245 -10.07 -16.12 8.16
C ILE A 245 -9.13 -17.12 7.50
N GLU A 246 -9.46 -18.42 7.48
CA GLU A 246 -8.66 -19.46 6.82
C GLU A 246 -8.46 -19.14 5.32
N LEU A 247 -9.55 -18.79 4.61
CA LEU A 247 -9.46 -18.41 3.19
C LEU A 247 -8.53 -17.22 2.95
N ILE A 248 -8.61 -16.20 3.80
CA ILE A 248 -7.71 -15.04 3.68
C ILE A 248 -6.26 -15.43 3.95
N GLU A 249 -5.99 -16.31 4.92
CA GLU A 249 -4.63 -16.78 5.21
C GLU A 249 -4.05 -17.60 4.04
N GLU A 250 -4.87 -18.40 3.35
CA GLU A 250 -4.48 -19.09 2.11
C GLU A 250 -4.14 -18.10 0.99
N GLN A 251 -5.01 -17.11 0.74
CA GLN A 251 -4.79 -16.06 -0.26
C GLN A 251 -3.53 -15.23 0.04
N LEU A 252 -3.29 -14.91 1.30
CA LEU A 252 -2.06 -14.22 1.71
C LEU A 252 -0.82 -15.05 1.44
N THR A 253 -0.88 -16.36 1.68
CA THR A 253 0.24 -17.28 1.40
C THR A 253 0.57 -17.34 -0.10
N GLU A 254 -0.45 -17.33 -0.96
CA GLU A 254 -0.27 -17.27 -2.42
C GLU A 254 0.40 -15.96 -2.84
N ILE A 255 -0.11 -14.84 -2.33
CA ILE A 255 0.43 -13.52 -2.64
C ILE A 255 1.86 -13.36 -2.14
N ASP A 256 2.16 -13.85 -0.93
CA ASP A 256 3.50 -13.77 -0.35
C ASP A 256 4.54 -14.50 -1.20
N LYS A 257 4.22 -15.69 -1.75
CA LYS A 257 5.09 -16.40 -2.69
C LYS A 257 5.38 -15.57 -3.94
N LYS A 258 4.35 -14.97 -4.51
CA LYS A 258 4.51 -14.14 -5.71
C LYS A 258 5.32 -12.86 -5.45
N ILE A 259 5.13 -12.25 -4.30
CA ILE A 259 5.91 -11.08 -3.87
C ILE A 259 7.38 -11.45 -3.63
N GLU A 260 7.65 -12.64 -3.08
CA GLU A 260 9.02 -13.14 -2.90
C GLU A 260 9.72 -13.32 -4.24
N GLU A 261 9.06 -13.93 -5.24
CA GLU A 261 9.56 -14.04 -6.62
C GLU A 261 9.96 -12.67 -7.18
N PHE A 262 9.08 -11.68 -7.11
CA PHE A 262 9.38 -10.32 -7.55
C PHE A 262 10.55 -9.68 -6.79
N SER A 263 10.62 -9.91 -5.48
CA SER A 263 11.69 -9.37 -4.65
C SER A 263 13.05 -9.92 -5.06
N ILE A 264 13.12 -11.23 -5.35
CA ILE A 264 14.35 -11.90 -5.81
C ILE A 264 14.75 -11.38 -7.20
N GLN A 265 13.79 -11.27 -8.12
CA GLN A 265 14.05 -10.75 -9.47
C GLN A 265 14.56 -9.30 -9.44
N ASN A 266 13.97 -8.45 -8.61
CA ASN A 266 14.37 -7.04 -8.48
C ASN A 266 15.74 -6.87 -7.85
N ASN A 267 16.18 -7.80 -7.01
CA ASN A 267 17.46 -7.79 -6.29
C ASN A 267 17.87 -6.40 -5.78
N SER A 268 16.94 -5.69 -5.16
CA SER A 268 17.12 -4.30 -4.79
C SER A 268 18.03 -4.12 -3.57
N PRO A 269 18.92 -3.12 -3.57
CA PRO A 269 19.82 -2.84 -2.45
C PRO A 269 19.11 -2.52 -1.13
N ILE A 270 17.83 -2.13 -1.14
CA ILE A 270 17.09 -1.87 0.10
C ILE A 270 16.85 -3.12 0.94
N LEU A 271 16.90 -4.32 0.34
CA LEU A 271 16.77 -5.61 1.04
C LEU A 271 17.96 -5.90 1.94
N SER A 272 19.09 -5.25 1.73
CA SER A 272 20.26 -5.35 2.60
C SER A 272 20.10 -4.64 3.94
N ILE A 273 19.05 -3.81 4.10
CA ILE A 273 18.78 -3.15 5.38
C ILE A 273 18.18 -4.16 6.36
N PRO A 274 18.84 -4.45 7.51
CA PRO A 274 18.29 -5.37 8.51
C PRO A 274 16.91 -4.92 8.99
N GLY A 275 15.93 -5.85 8.91
CA GLY A 275 14.54 -5.59 9.27
C GLY A 275 13.62 -5.27 8.10
N ILE A 276 14.12 -5.22 6.87
CA ILE A 276 13.31 -5.17 5.64
C ILE A 276 13.15 -6.59 5.07
N SER A 277 11.91 -7.05 4.95
CA SER A 277 11.55 -8.34 4.34
C SER A 277 11.27 -8.19 2.84
N HIS A 278 11.12 -9.32 2.12
CA HIS A 278 10.70 -9.35 0.72
C HIS A 278 9.42 -8.56 0.48
N PHE A 279 8.38 -8.80 1.29
CA PHE A 279 7.12 -8.05 1.21
C PHE A 279 7.33 -6.54 1.38
N SER A 280 8.00 -6.13 2.43
CA SER A 280 8.18 -4.71 2.73
C SER A 280 9.07 -4.00 1.71
N GLY A 281 10.12 -4.67 1.24
CA GLY A 281 10.98 -4.16 0.19
C GLY A 281 10.22 -3.95 -1.11
N THR A 282 9.50 -4.98 -1.58
CA THR A 282 8.66 -4.89 -2.79
C THR A 282 7.57 -3.83 -2.65
N SER A 283 6.90 -3.74 -1.49
CA SER A 283 5.88 -2.71 -1.23
C SER A 283 6.45 -1.30 -1.31
N ILE A 284 7.65 -1.06 -0.77
CA ILE A 284 8.33 0.24 -0.83
C ILE A 284 8.70 0.59 -2.26
N LEU A 285 9.31 -0.34 -3.01
CA LEU A 285 9.72 -0.14 -4.40
C LEU A 285 8.52 0.15 -5.30
N ALA A 286 7.48 -0.68 -5.19
CA ALA A 286 6.27 -0.55 -6.00
C ALA A 286 5.52 0.77 -5.74
N GLU A 287 5.51 1.25 -4.50
CA GLU A 287 4.89 2.53 -4.15
C GLU A 287 5.75 3.74 -4.55
N LEU A 288 7.08 3.66 -4.43
CA LEU A 288 7.98 4.75 -4.86
C LEU A 288 8.05 4.86 -6.38
N GLY A 289 7.98 3.73 -7.10
CA GLY A 289 8.23 3.70 -8.53
C GLY A 289 9.69 4.01 -8.87
N ASP A 290 9.91 4.58 -10.07
CA ASP A 290 11.25 4.95 -10.49
C ASP A 290 11.82 6.09 -9.62
N ILE A 291 12.93 5.80 -8.96
CA ILE A 291 13.62 6.74 -8.07
C ILE A 291 14.18 7.97 -8.84
N SER A 292 14.32 7.89 -10.16
CA SER A 292 14.76 9.00 -11.01
C SER A 292 13.78 10.19 -10.95
N ASN A 293 12.49 9.93 -10.70
CA ASN A 293 11.46 10.97 -10.54
C ASN A 293 11.66 11.87 -9.30
N TYR A 294 12.60 11.51 -8.43
CA TYR A 294 12.88 12.27 -7.21
C TYR A 294 14.28 12.86 -7.25
N SER A 295 14.38 14.18 -7.24
CA SER A 295 15.68 14.90 -7.24
C SER A 295 16.33 14.96 -5.86
N LYS A 296 15.57 14.75 -4.78
CA LYS A 296 16.06 14.82 -3.39
C LYS A 296 15.21 14.01 -2.40
N PRO A 297 15.81 13.54 -1.28
CA PRO A 297 15.13 12.70 -0.29
C PRO A 297 13.87 13.33 0.32
N SER A 298 13.80 14.65 0.40
CA SER A 298 12.62 15.33 0.94
C SER A 298 11.35 15.10 0.13
N GLN A 299 11.48 14.78 -1.17
CA GLN A 299 10.35 14.48 -2.03
C GLN A 299 9.72 13.12 -1.69
N ILE A 300 10.53 12.07 -1.46
CA ILE A 300 9.98 10.77 -1.03
C ILE A 300 9.39 10.83 0.38
N ILE A 301 9.96 11.65 1.28
CA ILE A 301 9.40 11.90 2.62
C ILE A 301 8.01 12.56 2.51
N LYS A 302 7.85 13.53 1.60
CA LYS A 302 6.55 14.15 1.31
C LYS A 302 5.61 13.15 0.65
N PHE A 303 6.11 12.35 -0.30
CA PHE A 303 5.31 11.33 -0.98
C PHE A 303 4.80 10.24 -0.02
N ALA A 304 5.58 9.83 0.97
CA ALA A 304 5.15 8.94 2.05
C ALA A 304 4.17 9.61 3.04
N GLY A 305 4.04 10.95 3.00
CA GLY A 305 3.19 11.73 3.90
C GLY A 305 3.68 11.74 5.34
N VAL A 306 5.01 11.60 5.56
CA VAL A 306 5.66 11.60 6.89
C VAL A 306 6.45 12.88 7.16
N ALA A 307 6.36 13.86 6.28
CA ALA A 307 6.90 15.20 6.52
C ALA A 307 6.13 15.88 7.66
N PRO A 308 6.82 16.60 8.56
CA PRO A 308 6.13 17.40 9.58
C PRO A 308 5.35 18.53 8.90
N LEU A 309 4.22 18.88 9.49
CA LEU A 309 3.53 20.13 9.15
C LEU A 309 4.32 21.29 9.77
N HIS A 310 4.48 22.35 9.02
CA HIS A 310 5.05 23.60 9.52
C HIS A 310 3.91 24.62 9.63
N TYR A 311 3.73 25.13 10.82
CA TYR A 311 2.86 26.26 11.11
C TYR A 311 3.71 27.34 11.74
N GLU A 312 4.09 28.32 10.94
CA GLU A 312 4.83 29.49 11.36
C GLU A 312 4.03 30.73 10.97
N SER A 313 3.80 31.60 11.90
CA SER A 313 3.40 32.99 11.67
C SER A 313 4.45 33.89 12.34
N SER A 314 4.41 35.17 12.04
CA SER A 314 5.42 36.14 12.53
C SER A 314 5.66 36.09 14.06
N GLN A 315 4.69 35.61 14.83
CA GLN A 315 4.72 35.56 16.30
C GLN A 315 4.50 34.15 16.87
N PHE A 316 4.26 33.12 16.03
CA PHE A 316 3.94 31.77 16.51
C PHE A 316 4.71 30.71 15.72
N ASN A 317 5.47 29.89 16.45
CA ASN A 317 6.10 28.70 15.91
C ASN A 317 5.60 27.46 16.67
N ALA A 318 4.88 26.59 15.97
CA ALA A 318 4.30 25.41 16.59
C ALA A 318 5.39 24.39 16.98
N GLN A 319 5.58 24.17 18.29
CA GLN A 319 6.55 23.21 18.83
C GLN A 319 6.22 21.75 18.54
N HIS A 320 4.93 21.42 18.39
CA HIS A 320 4.44 20.07 18.13
C HIS A 320 3.60 20.06 16.87
N THR A 321 4.14 19.46 15.81
CA THR A 321 3.44 19.35 14.52
C THR A 321 3.19 17.89 14.16
N ALA A 322 1.98 17.62 13.67
CA ALA A 322 1.62 16.31 13.12
C ALA A 322 2.34 16.08 11.77
N ILE A 323 2.35 14.85 11.31
CA ILE A 323 2.78 14.53 9.93
C ILE A 323 1.68 14.89 8.94
N THR A 324 2.07 15.24 7.70
CA THR A 324 1.14 15.73 6.66
C THR A 324 0.07 14.72 6.28
N LYS A 325 0.35 13.41 6.36
CA LYS A 325 -0.48 12.28 5.86
C LYS A 325 -0.90 12.42 4.38
N LYS A 326 -0.43 13.47 3.67
CA LYS A 326 -0.65 13.67 2.24
C LYS A 326 0.35 12.82 1.45
N GLY A 327 -0.15 11.86 0.65
CA GLY A 327 0.69 10.95 -0.14
C GLY A 327 0.27 9.50 0.01
N SER A 328 1.14 8.54 -0.33
CA SER A 328 0.79 7.12 -0.29
C SER A 328 0.51 6.63 1.15
N LYS A 329 -0.73 6.18 1.37
CA LYS A 329 -1.11 5.55 2.64
C LYS A 329 -0.44 4.18 2.83
N TYR A 330 -0.25 3.43 1.74
CA TYR A 330 0.35 2.10 1.75
C TYR A 330 1.85 2.18 2.07
N LEU A 331 2.60 3.07 1.39
CA LEU A 331 4.00 3.32 1.72
C LEU A 331 4.17 3.71 3.19
N ARG A 332 3.35 4.64 3.67
CA ARG A 332 3.39 5.06 5.07
C ARG A 332 3.09 3.91 6.02
N LYS A 333 2.07 3.06 5.73
CA LYS A 333 1.72 1.88 6.53
C LYS A 333 2.91 0.92 6.61
N THR A 334 3.49 0.55 5.46
CA THR A 334 4.67 -0.33 5.39
C THR A 334 5.83 0.21 6.22
N LEU A 335 6.17 1.50 6.06
CA LEU A 335 7.27 2.14 6.80
C LEU A 335 7.08 2.08 8.32
N TYR A 336 5.86 2.32 8.82
CA TYR A 336 5.58 2.23 10.27
C TYR A 336 5.52 0.78 10.76
N GLN A 337 5.19 -0.19 9.92
CA GLN A 337 5.24 -1.61 10.27
C GLN A 337 6.68 -2.10 10.42
N ILE A 338 7.58 -1.70 9.52
CA ILE A 338 8.97 -2.18 9.52
C ILE A 338 9.89 -1.40 10.46
N ILE A 339 9.50 -0.21 10.90
CA ILE A 339 10.44 0.63 11.66
C ILE A 339 10.88 0.01 12.99
N LEU A 340 10.01 -0.75 13.66
CA LEU A 340 10.34 -1.46 14.88
C LEU A 340 11.33 -2.62 14.64
N PRO A 341 11.10 -3.52 13.67
CA PRO A 341 12.12 -4.48 13.25
C PRO A 341 13.45 -3.81 12.89
N VAL A 342 13.44 -2.74 12.08
CA VAL A 342 14.66 -2.00 11.71
C VAL A 342 15.37 -1.45 12.94
N ILE A 343 14.68 -0.85 13.90
CA ILE A 343 15.28 -0.36 15.16
C ILE A 343 15.87 -1.51 15.96
N ARG A 344 15.18 -2.66 16.00
CA ARG A 344 15.62 -3.84 16.78
C ARG A 344 16.87 -4.51 16.19
N HIS A 345 16.92 -4.66 14.88
CA HIS A 345 17.95 -5.42 14.18
C HIS A 345 19.11 -4.56 13.65
N ASN A 346 19.02 -3.23 13.76
CA ASN A 346 20.06 -2.32 13.28
C ASN A 346 20.56 -1.40 14.39
N PRO A 347 21.82 -1.57 14.84
CA PRO A 347 22.38 -0.77 15.94
C PRO A 347 22.36 0.74 15.71
N VAL A 348 22.55 1.19 14.46
CA VAL A 348 22.53 2.63 14.11
C VAL A 348 21.14 3.23 14.30
N PHE A 349 20.10 2.49 13.93
CA PHE A 349 18.71 2.92 14.15
C PHE A 349 18.32 2.85 15.63
N ASN A 350 18.78 1.81 16.35
CA ASN A 350 18.56 1.71 17.79
C ASN A 350 19.17 2.91 18.52
N LYS A 351 20.45 3.21 18.28
CA LYS A 351 21.14 4.37 18.87
C LYS A 351 20.40 5.69 18.55
N TYR A 352 19.98 5.86 17.30
CA TYR A 352 19.25 7.06 16.90
C TYR A 352 17.86 7.15 17.56
N TYR A 353 17.16 6.04 17.70
CA TYR A 353 15.89 5.97 18.41
C TYR A 353 16.04 6.33 19.89
N GLN A 354 17.02 5.73 20.60
CA GLN A 354 17.31 6.03 22.00
C GLN A 354 17.69 7.50 22.20
N LEU A 355 18.48 8.07 21.28
CA LEU A 355 18.79 9.51 21.29
C LEU A 355 17.51 10.36 21.20
N LYS A 356 16.51 9.97 20.38
CA LYS A 356 15.25 10.72 20.32
C LYS A 356 14.41 10.59 21.59
N ILE A 357 14.41 9.43 22.21
CA ILE A 357 13.76 9.22 23.51
C ILE A 357 14.44 10.06 24.60
N SER A 358 15.78 10.08 24.68
CA SER A 358 16.52 10.89 25.65
C SER A 358 16.32 12.41 25.48
N GLN A 359 15.94 12.84 24.24
CA GLN A 359 15.53 14.22 23.93
C GLN A 359 14.07 14.51 24.33
N GLY A 360 13.42 13.66 25.10
CA GLY A 360 12.03 13.82 25.55
C GLY A 360 10.97 13.57 24.49
N LYS A 361 11.32 12.94 23.33
CA LYS A 361 10.32 12.60 22.31
C LYS A 361 9.58 11.33 22.69
N GLY A 362 8.24 11.37 22.65
CA GLY A 362 7.43 10.18 22.87
C GLY A 362 7.71 9.10 21.81
N HIS A 363 7.42 7.83 22.14
CA HIS A 363 7.70 6.64 21.34
C HIS A 363 7.31 6.79 19.85
N ARG A 364 6.05 7.18 19.55
CA ARG A 364 5.59 7.37 18.17
C ARG A 364 6.30 8.50 17.43
N CYS A 365 6.70 9.56 18.14
CA CYS A 365 7.46 10.65 17.57
C CYS A 365 8.88 10.20 17.20
N ALA A 366 9.55 9.46 18.09
CA ALA A 366 10.87 8.88 17.85
C ALA A 366 10.85 7.91 16.66
N GLN A 367 9.82 7.05 16.54
CA GLN A 367 9.60 6.22 15.35
C GLN A 367 9.48 7.06 14.08
N GLY A 368 8.73 8.16 14.09
CA GLY A 368 8.59 9.06 12.94
C GLY A 368 9.93 9.69 12.52
N HIS A 369 10.83 9.98 13.47
CA HIS A 369 12.20 10.41 13.17
C HIS A 369 13.01 9.28 12.49
N CYS A 370 12.89 8.03 12.98
CA CYS A 370 13.54 6.88 12.38
C CYS A 370 12.99 6.58 10.96
N VAL A 371 11.70 6.69 10.73
CA VAL A 371 11.08 6.53 9.39
C VAL A 371 11.67 7.55 8.41
N ARG A 372 11.81 8.81 8.78
CA ARG A 372 12.41 9.83 7.92
C ARG A 372 13.90 9.57 7.66
N LYS A 373 14.64 9.06 8.64
CA LYS A 373 16.04 8.62 8.45
C LYS A 373 16.09 7.43 7.49
N LEU A 374 15.23 6.43 7.68
CA LEU A 374 15.14 5.25 6.81
C LEU A 374 14.87 5.64 5.36
N LEU A 375 13.91 6.54 5.10
CA LEU A 375 13.63 7.02 3.75
C LEU A 375 14.83 7.71 3.09
N ARG A 376 15.63 8.49 3.84
CA ARG A 376 16.86 9.10 3.29
C ARG A 376 17.88 8.04 2.87
N ILE A 377 18.01 6.99 3.67
CA ILE A 377 18.90 5.86 3.37
C ILE A 377 18.38 5.10 2.15
N ILE A 378 17.10 4.75 2.10
CA ILE A 378 16.47 4.09 0.95
C ILE A 378 16.71 4.92 -0.32
N TYR A 379 16.50 6.23 -0.27
CA TYR A 379 16.77 7.11 -1.41
C TYR A 379 18.22 7.01 -1.88
N HIS A 380 19.18 7.07 -0.97
CA HIS A 380 20.60 6.97 -1.30
C HIS A 380 20.93 5.61 -1.94
N LEU A 381 20.51 4.50 -1.32
CA LEU A 381 20.78 3.16 -1.83
C LEU A 381 20.19 2.95 -3.23
N LEU A 382 18.97 3.43 -3.48
CA LEU A 382 18.34 3.32 -4.80
C LEU A 382 18.99 4.21 -5.86
N LYS A 383 19.51 5.39 -5.48
CA LYS A 383 20.21 6.29 -6.41
C LYS A 383 21.62 5.83 -6.76
N THR A 384 22.31 5.20 -5.81
CA THR A 384 23.72 4.77 -5.99
C THR A 384 23.84 3.29 -6.32
N ASN A 385 22.75 2.53 -6.19
CA ASN A 385 22.72 1.06 -6.30
C ASN A 385 23.71 0.36 -5.35
N GLN A 386 23.97 0.96 -4.17
CA GLN A 386 24.89 0.43 -3.17
C GLN A 386 24.14 -0.37 -2.10
N GLN A 387 24.78 -1.40 -1.55
CA GLN A 387 24.27 -2.13 -0.41
C GLN A 387 24.36 -1.29 0.86
N PHE A 388 23.51 -1.60 1.83
CA PHE A 388 23.49 -0.90 3.11
C PHE A 388 24.77 -1.19 3.91
N ASP A 389 25.51 -0.14 4.24
CA ASP A 389 26.65 -0.18 5.13
C ASP A 389 26.41 0.67 6.40
N PRO A 390 26.28 0.02 7.58
CA PRO A 390 26.08 0.77 8.83
C PRO A 390 27.24 1.70 9.20
N GLN A 391 28.45 1.45 8.70
CA GLN A 391 29.64 2.27 9.01
C GLN A 391 29.61 3.65 8.32
N LEU A 392 28.91 3.76 7.19
CA LEU A 392 28.72 5.02 6.47
C LEU A 392 27.67 5.95 7.13
N LEU A 393 26.91 5.45 8.08
CA LEU A 393 25.86 6.19 8.77
C LEU A 393 26.38 6.78 10.10
N ARG A 394 27.04 7.90 10.02
CA ARG A 394 27.44 8.71 11.20
C ARG A 394 26.33 9.62 11.69
#